data_da5907a39e6b7df5a8085857f2517814
#
_entry.id   da5907a39e6b7df5a8085857f2517814
#
_cell.length_a   1.000
_cell.length_b   1.000
_cell.length_c   1.000
_cell.angle_alpha   90.00
_cell.angle_beta   90.00
_cell.angle_gamma   90.00
#
_symmetry.space_group_name_H-M   'P 1'
#
loop_
_entity.id
_entity.type
_entity.pdbx_description
1 polymer ?
#
loop_
_entity_poly.entity_id
_entity_poly.type
_entity_poly.pdbx_seq_one_letter_code
_entity_poly.pdbx_strand_id
1 'polypeptide(L)'
;MNPFDPYFERINDYVDELRGKNRTVRVWFAGKSAPTVNSSVESRWPRVLKEDTAVELGGPLTAGTIFFLCTDDVSLIYDGKITLVGPDIIETMDRILPFGQVVLVAGPTLTKGINPELEKELYASGKIPGYMVRSTGGHIWSRVSYQARDDGFSLKLLGCAILDHIRTNLTAVSVAEILFFTSSVNDVQELEEIGILVRKVAHDLRRERIQQAADGALQCELDGACDICPNSKICAEI
;
A
#
# COMPACT_ATOMS: atom_id res chain seq x y z
N MET A 1 -9.66 21.39 2.73
CA MET A 1 -9.19 20.48 1.65
C MET A 1 -8.06 19.66 2.25
N ASN A 2 -8.14 18.37 2.13
CA ASN A 2 -7.08 17.47 2.61
C ASN A 2 -5.86 17.64 1.68
N PRO A 3 -4.63 17.88 2.20
CA PRO A 3 -3.44 18.10 1.37
C PRO A 3 -3.04 16.87 0.52
N PHE A 4 -3.64 15.70 0.77
CA PHE A 4 -3.43 14.49 -0.01
C PHE A 4 -4.44 14.29 -1.15
N ASP A 5 -5.60 15.00 -1.15
CA ASP A 5 -6.66 14.82 -2.15
C ASP A 5 -6.14 14.97 -3.59
N PRO A 6 -5.26 15.96 -3.94
CA PRO A 6 -4.72 16.08 -5.28
C PRO A 6 -3.92 14.85 -5.76
N TYR A 7 -3.37 14.07 -4.84
CA TYR A 7 -2.60 12.88 -5.20
C TYR A 7 -3.48 11.68 -5.56
N PHE A 8 -4.74 11.62 -5.08
CA PHE A 8 -5.71 10.62 -5.54
C PHE A 8 -6.04 10.84 -7.02
N GLU A 9 -6.31 12.09 -7.40
CA GLU A 9 -6.54 12.46 -8.81
C GLU A 9 -5.29 12.17 -9.65
N ARG A 10 -4.10 12.59 -9.18
CA ARG A 10 -2.83 12.36 -9.88
C ARG A 10 -2.55 10.88 -10.16
N ILE A 11 -2.89 9.96 -9.23
CA ILE A 11 -2.72 8.52 -9.44
C ILE A 11 -3.69 8.01 -10.51
N ASN A 12 -4.95 8.45 -10.48
CA ASN A 12 -5.93 8.07 -11.49
C ASN A 12 -5.52 8.58 -12.88
N ASP A 13 -5.10 9.84 -13.00
CA ASP A 13 -4.57 10.43 -14.22
C ASP A 13 -3.37 9.64 -14.73
N TYR A 14 -2.47 9.22 -13.84
CA TYR A 14 -1.31 8.44 -14.22
C TYR A 14 -1.68 7.06 -14.77
N VAL A 15 -2.66 6.38 -14.20
CA VAL A 15 -3.19 5.13 -14.78
C VAL A 15 -3.76 5.35 -16.18
N ASP A 16 -4.46 6.46 -16.40
CA ASP A 16 -5.03 6.80 -17.72
C ASP A 16 -3.95 7.20 -18.73
N GLU A 17 -2.91 7.92 -18.31
CA GLU A 17 -1.71 8.17 -19.12
C GLU A 17 -1.05 6.87 -19.58
N LEU A 18 -0.88 5.89 -18.66
CA LEU A 18 -0.29 4.60 -18.99
C LEU A 18 -1.16 3.78 -19.94
N ARG A 19 -2.50 3.87 -19.79
CA ARG A 19 -3.43 3.27 -20.74
C ARG A 19 -3.28 3.92 -22.13
N GLY A 20 -3.11 5.24 -22.19
CA GLY A 20 -2.80 5.99 -23.43
C GLY A 20 -1.46 5.59 -24.06
N LYS A 21 -0.47 5.19 -23.25
CA LYS A 21 0.83 4.63 -23.69
C LYS A 21 0.74 3.13 -24.07
N ASN A 22 -0.47 2.59 -24.27
CA ASN A 22 -0.75 1.19 -24.61
C ASN A 22 -0.27 0.18 -23.55
N ARG A 23 -0.19 0.57 -22.27
CA ARG A 23 0.02 -0.40 -21.19
C ARG A 23 -1.25 -1.19 -20.94
N THR A 24 -1.12 -2.48 -20.68
CA THR A 24 -2.25 -3.30 -20.28
C THR A 24 -2.73 -2.87 -18.90
N VAL A 25 -3.99 -2.45 -18.79
CA VAL A 25 -4.64 -2.09 -17.52
C VAL A 25 -5.80 -3.04 -17.29
N ARG A 26 -5.78 -3.73 -16.16
CA ARG A 26 -6.84 -4.64 -15.71
C ARG A 26 -7.43 -4.15 -14.40
N VAL A 27 -8.74 -4.30 -14.28
CA VAL A 27 -9.47 -3.89 -13.09
C VAL A 27 -10.35 -5.03 -12.63
N TRP A 28 -10.31 -5.30 -11.33
CA TRP A 28 -11.20 -6.25 -10.65
C TRP A 28 -11.81 -5.58 -9.43
N PHE A 29 -12.87 -6.18 -8.92
CA PHE A 29 -13.46 -5.78 -7.64
C PHE A 29 -13.44 -6.98 -6.70
N ALA A 30 -12.86 -6.82 -5.52
CA ALA A 30 -12.91 -7.79 -4.46
C ALA A 30 -14.36 -7.85 -3.93
N GLY A 31 -15.02 -8.99 -4.10
CA GLY A 31 -16.32 -9.24 -3.46
C GLY A 31 -16.20 -9.22 -1.93
N LYS A 32 -17.35 -9.03 -1.24
CA LYS A 32 -17.41 -9.13 0.24
C LYS A 32 -17.03 -10.52 0.79
N SER A 33 -16.90 -11.52 -0.08
CA SER A 33 -16.46 -12.87 0.23
C SER A 33 -15.25 -13.19 -0.65
N ALA A 34 -14.13 -12.49 -0.44
CA ALA A 34 -12.86 -12.91 -1.03
C ALA A 34 -12.47 -14.29 -0.51
N PRO A 35 -11.83 -15.17 -1.32
CA PRO A 35 -11.34 -16.43 -0.82
C PRO A 35 -10.37 -16.12 0.34
N THR A 36 -10.73 -16.56 1.52
CA THR A 36 -9.89 -16.43 2.71
C THR A 36 -8.61 -17.20 2.40
N VAL A 37 -7.52 -16.50 2.21
CA VAL A 37 -6.21 -17.14 2.22
C VAL A 37 -6.05 -17.66 3.63
N ASN A 38 -6.16 -18.98 3.80
CA ASN A 38 -6.07 -19.64 5.09
C ASN A 38 -4.73 -19.25 5.75
N SER A 39 -4.76 -18.25 6.57
CA SER A 39 -3.61 -17.79 7.37
C SER A 39 -3.42 -18.68 8.62
N SER A 40 -3.65 -19.97 8.52
CA SER A 40 -3.29 -20.94 9.55
C SER A 40 -1.78 -21.10 9.61
N VAL A 41 -1.04 -20.03 9.74
CA VAL A 41 0.41 -20.10 9.73
C VAL A 41 0.97 -19.47 10.99
N GLU A 42 1.78 -20.31 11.64
CA GLU A 42 2.73 -19.99 12.69
C GLU A 42 3.35 -18.58 12.55
N SER A 43 3.67 -17.97 13.67
CA SER A 43 4.16 -16.60 13.90
C SER A 43 5.45 -16.18 13.17
N ARG A 44 5.91 -16.91 12.16
CA ARG A 44 7.11 -16.59 11.38
C ARG A 44 6.73 -16.00 10.02
N TRP A 45 7.36 -14.90 9.67
CA TRP A 45 7.28 -14.31 8.33
C TRP A 45 7.71 -15.34 7.27
N PRO A 46 6.92 -15.56 6.21
CA PRO A 46 7.31 -16.48 5.15
C PRO A 46 8.67 -16.03 4.58
N ARG A 47 9.57 -17.00 4.42
CA ARG A 47 10.86 -16.79 3.76
C ARG A 47 10.82 -17.52 2.43
N VAL A 48 11.08 -16.78 1.36
CA VAL A 48 11.32 -17.36 0.03
C VAL A 48 12.80 -17.24 -0.25
N LEU A 49 13.50 -18.38 -0.30
CA LEU A 49 14.92 -18.42 -0.63
C LEU A 49 15.14 -18.05 -2.10
N LYS A 50 16.33 -17.62 -2.46
CA LYS A 50 16.63 -17.19 -3.82
C LYS A 50 16.44 -18.30 -4.84
N GLU A 51 16.86 -19.51 -4.50
CA GLU A 51 16.72 -20.73 -5.29
C GLU A 51 15.26 -21.17 -5.50
N ASP A 52 14.37 -20.84 -4.54
CA ASP A 52 12.96 -21.16 -4.60
C ASP A 52 12.13 -20.04 -5.27
N THR A 53 12.78 -18.95 -5.69
CA THR A 53 12.11 -17.77 -6.24
C THR A 53 11.75 -17.97 -7.70
N ALA A 54 10.45 -17.94 -8.01
CA ALA A 54 9.94 -17.91 -9.38
C ALA A 54 9.99 -16.50 -9.96
N VAL A 55 9.53 -15.50 -9.17
CA VAL A 55 9.51 -14.08 -9.58
C VAL A 55 9.97 -13.21 -8.41
N GLU A 56 10.86 -12.28 -8.70
CA GLU A 56 11.28 -11.20 -7.80
C GLU A 56 10.65 -9.88 -8.27
N LEU A 57 10.00 -9.18 -7.36
CA LEU A 57 9.26 -7.95 -7.60
C LEU A 57 9.98 -6.78 -6.90
N GLY A 58 10.31 -5.73 -7.64
CA GLY A 58 10.89 -4.52 -7.06
C GLY A 58 12.25 -4.71 -6.40
N GLY A 59 13.02 -5.71 -6.81
CA GLY A 59 14.34 -5.99 -6.24
C GLY A 59 15.41 -4.96 -6.62
N PRO A 60 16.65 -5.10 -6.10
CA PRO A 60 17.72 -4.12 -6.31
C PRO A 60 18.18 -3.97 -7.76
N LEU A 61 17.77 -4.88 -8.64
CA LEU A 61 18.06 -4.85 -10.08
C LEU A 61 16.96 -4.20 -10.93
N THR A 62 15.92 -3.69 -10.28
CA THR A 62 14.76 -3.05 -10.93
C THR A 62 14.20 -1.93 -10.06
N ALA A 63 13.05 -1.35 -10.43
CA ALA A 63 12.38 -0.34 -9.61
C ALA A 63 11.35 -0.98 -8.65
N GLY A 64 11.26 -0.42 -7.43
CA GLY A 64 10.26 -0.86 -6.45
C GLY A 64 9.80 0.29 -5.58
N THR A 65 8.50 0.61 -5.57
CA THR A 65 7.92 1.66 -4.74
C THR A 65 6.64 1.23 -4.07
N ILE A 66 6.44 1.70 -2.83
CA ILE A 66 5.19 1.51 -2.09
C ILE A 66 4.85 2.79 -1.35
N PHE A 67 3.58 3.18 -1.38
CA PHE A 67 3.05 4.24 -0.54
C PHE A 67 1.54 4.12 -0.33
N PHE A 68 1.05 4.88 0.64
CA PHE A 68 -0.33 4.89 1.08
C PHE A 68 -0.88 6.29 1.01
N LEU A 69 -2.16 6.42 0.65
CA LEU A 69 -2.92 7.65 0.75
C LEU A 69 -4.14 7.44 1.62
N CYS A 70 -4.36 8.36 2.53
CA CYS A 70 -5.51 8.35 3.43
C CYS A 70 -6.31 9.64 3.25
N THR A 71 -7.63 9.52 3.18
CA THR A 71 -8.54 10.65 3.13
C THR A 71 -9.78 10.40 3.99
N ASP A 72 -10.49 11.46 4.35
CA ASP A 72 -11.83 11.42 4.93
C ASP A 72 -12.93 11.45 3.84
N ASP A 73 -12.57 11.75 2.58
CA ASP A 73 -13.49 11.76 1.45
C ASP A 73 -13.56 10.38 0.77
N VAL A 74 -14.61 9.63 1.12
CA VAL A 74 -14.86 8.30 0.54
C VAL A 74 -15.20 8.34 -0.96
N SER A 75 -15.53 9.49 -1.52
CA SER A 75 -15.87 9.62 -2.94
C SER A 75 -14.66 9.52 -3.87
N LEU A 76 -13.45 9.70 -3.34
CA LEU A 76 -12.20 9.62 -4.09
C LEU A 76 -11.72 8.18 -4.37
N ILE A 77 -12.37 7.17 -3.77
CA ILE A 77 -11.92 5.78 -3.80
C ILE A 77 -13.06 4.85 -4.19
N TYR A 78 -12.76 3.85 -5.02
CA TYR A 78 -13.70 2.79 -5.38
C TYR A 78 -13.47 1.57 -4.48
N ASP A 79 -14.41 1.32 -3.55
CA ASP A 79 -14.27 0.22 -2.58
C ASP A 79 -14.06 -1.13 -3.24
N GLY A 80 -13.01 -1.81 -2.82
CA GLY A 80 -12.67 -3.14 -3.29
C GLY A 80 -12.02 -3.18 -4.67
N LYS A 81 -11.78 -2.05 -5.31
CA LYS A 81 -11.15 -2.01 -6.63
C LYS A 81 -9.67 -2.43 -6.52
N ILE A 82 -9.27 -3.30 -7.44
CA ILE A 82 -7.90 -3.75 -7.64
C ILE A 82 -7.52 -3.39 -9.06
N THR A 83 -6.51 -2.56 -9.24
CA THR A 83 -5.99 -2.18 -10.56
C THR A 83 -4.59 -2.75 -10.75
N LEU A 84 -4.35 -3.40 -11.89
CA LEU A 84 -3.03 -3.86 -12.32
C LEU A 84 -2.65 -3.20 -13.63
N VAL A 85 -1.51 -2.52 -13.65
CA VAL A 85 -0.87 -1.96 -14.84
C VAL A 85 0.35 -2.78 -15.19
N GLY A 86 0.25 -3.58 -16.24
CA GLY A 86 1.31 -4.48 -16.70
C GLY A 86 0.94 -5.96 -16.59
N PRO A 87 1.92 -6.87 -16.73
CA PRO A 87 1.72 -8.31 -16.63
C PRO A 87 1.45 -8.78 -15.21
N ASP A 88 0.62 -9.82 -15.05
CA ASP A 88 0.49 -10.54 -13.79
C ASP A 88 1.60 -11.61 -13.67
N ILE A 89 1.84 -12.09 -12.46
CA ILE A 89 2.89 -13.06 -12.13
C ILE A 89 2.71 -14.37 -12.92
N ILE A 90 1.48 -14.80 -13.10
CA ILE A 90 1.16 -16.04 -13.83
C ILE A 90 1.35 -15.91 -15.35
N GLU A 91 1.48 -14.71 -15.87
CA GLU A 91 1.58 -14.42 -17.32
C GLU A 91 3.00 -14.12 -17.77
N THR A 92 3.89 -13.86 -16.84
CA THR A 92 5.28 -13.48 -17.15
C THR A 92 6.21 -14.69 -17.10
N MET A 93 7.16 -14.70 -18.05
CA MET A 93 8.34 -15.58 -18.00
C MET A 93 9.55 -14.86 -17.36
N ASP A 94 9.44 -13.57 -17.10
CA ASP A 94 10.49 -12.79 -16.49
C ASP A 94 10.62 -13.14 -15.01
N ARG A 95 11.86 -13.33 -14.58
CA ARG A 95 12.17 -13.63 -13.17
C ARG A 95 12.25 -12.39 -12.29
N ILE A 96 12.38 -11.21 -12.89
CA ILE A 96 12.50 -9.93 -12.19
C ILE A 96 11.57 -8.95 -12.87
N LEU A 97 10.65 -8.38 -12.09
CA LEU A 97 9.72 -7.36 -12.55
C LEU A 97 9.89 -6.07 -11.73
N PRO A 98 9.72 -4.89 -12.35
CA PRO A 98 9.47 -3.69 -11.57
C PRO A 98 8.18 -3.83 -10.77
N PHE A 99 8.09 -3.17 -9.61
CA PHE A 99 6.92 -3.33 -8.75
C PHE A 99 6.54 -2.05 -8.04
N GLY A 100 5.39 -1.51 -8.40
CA GLY A 100 4.73 -0.43 -7.68
C GLY A 100 3.49 -0.95 -6.94
N GLN A 101 3.33 -0.54 -5.69
CA GLN A 101 2.14 -0.83 -4.89
C GLN A 101 1.61 0.44 -4.26
N VAL A 102 0.37 0.80 -4.57
CA VAL A 102 -0.32 1.95 -3.97
C VAL A 102 -1.56 1.46 -3.27
N VAL A 103 -1.76 1.88 -2.03
CA VAL A 103 -2.97 1.57 -1.27
C VAL A 103 -3.68 2.87 -0.92
N LEU A 104 -4.93 2.97 -1.34
CA LEU A 104 -5.80 4.10 -1.12
C LEU A 104 -6.85 3.70 -0.09
N VAL A 105 -7.00 4.47 0.99
CA VAL A 105 -7.99 4.21 2.02
C VAL A 105 -8.72 5.48 2.40
N ALA A 106 -10.02 5.35 2.66
CA ALA A 106 -10.82 6.44 3.20
C ALA A 106 -11.69 5.99 4.35
N GLY A 107 -11.92 6.93 5.28
CA GLY A 107 -12.81 6.73 6.40
C GLY A 107 -12.89 7.99 7.26
N PRO A 108 -14.04 8.21 7.96
CA PRO A 108 -14.34 9.48 8.64
C PRO A 108 -13.41 9.80 9.81
N THR A 109 -12.74 8.77 10.36
CA THR A 109 -11.83 8.89 11.50
C THR A 109 -10.36 8.68 11.13
N LEU A 110 -10.05 8.51 9.84
CA LEU A 110 -8.67 8.41 9.40
C LEU A 110 -7.96 9.75 9.57
N THR A 111 -6.88 9.74 10.31
CA THR A 111 -5.98 10.90 10.41
C THR A 111 -5.45 11.22 9.03
N LYS A 112 -5.56 12.49 8.65
CA LYS A 112 -5.04 13.00 7.39
C LYS A 112 -3.54 12.72 7.31
N GLY A 113 -3.15 11.78 6.46
CA GLY A 113 -1.76 11.40 6.27
C GLY A 113 -1.52 9.90 6.25
N ILE A 114 -0.24 9.51 6.22
CA ILE A 114 0.18 8.11 6.29
C ILE A 114 -0.03 7.62 7.73
N ASN A 115 -0.93 6.66 7.91
CA ASN A 115 -1.12 6.03 9.20
C ASN A 115 -0.08 4.90 9.36
N PRO A 116 0.82 4.96 10.38
CA PRO A 116 1.80 3.90 10.64
C PRO A 116 1.19 2.52 10.88
N GLU A 117 -0.08 2.46 11.32
CA GLU A 117 -0.79 1.20 11.50
C GLU A 117 -1.09 0.53 10.15
N LEU A 118 -1.40 1.31 9.10
CA LEU A 118 -1.56 0.80 7.74
C LEU A 118 -0.30 0.08 7.24
N GLU A 119 0.88 0.62 7.53
CA GLU A 119 2.13 -0.03 7.16
C GLU A 119 2.27 -1.39 7.86
N LYS A 120 1.97 -1.47 9.16
CA LYS A 120 2.01 -2.73 9.91
C LYS A 120 1.03 -3.75 9.37
N GLU A 121 -0.20 -3.32 9.05
CA GLU A 121 -1.24 -4.21 8.54
C GLU A 121 -0.92 -4.71 7.13
N LEU A 122 -0.27 -3.91 6.30
CA LEU A 122 0.22 -4.37 5.00
C LEU A 122 1.32 -5.43 5.11
N TYR A 123 2.20 -5.31 6.09
CA TYR A 123 3.17 -6.37 6.38
C TYR A 123 2.49 -7.63 6.91
N ALA A 124 1.43 -7.50 7.71
CA ALA A 124 0.68 -8.64 8.19
C ALA A 124 -0.06 -9.37 7.06
N SER A 125 -0.53 -8.66 6.02
CA SER A 125 -1.09 -9.28 4.81
C SER A 125 -0.07 -10.08 3.99
N GLY A 126 1.24 -9.83 4.19
CA GLY A 126 2.34 -10.60 3.60
C GLY A 126 2.50 -12.03 4.16
N LYS A 127 1.64 -12.48 5.09
CA LYS A 127 1.62 -13.89 5.57
C LYS A 127 0.95 -14.87 4.58
N ILE A 128 1.06 -14.59 3.29
CA ILE A 128 0.58 -15.50 2.24
C ILE A 128 1.67 -16.56 2.00
N PRO A 129 1.32 -17.86 2.02
CA PRO A 129 2.27 -18.94 1.75
C PRO A 129 3.03 -18.71 0.42
N GLY A 130 4.36 -18.82 0.46
CA GLY A 130 5.21 -18.64 -0.73
C GLY A 130 5.34 -17.20 -1.24
N TYR A 131 4.84 -16.20 -0.50
CA TYR A 131 5.05 -14.79 -0.77
C TYR A 131 5.85 -14.13 0.37
N MET A 132 6.92 -13.48 0.03
CA MET A 132 7.78 -12.72 0.94
C MET A 132 7.80 -11.27 0.50
N VAL A 133 7.55 -10.35 1.44
CA VAL A 133 7.62 -8.90 1.18
C VAL A 133 8.54 -8.22 2.18
N ARG A 134 9.27 -7.22 1.70
CA ARG A 134 10.05 -6.28 2.51
C ARG A 134 9.84 -4.88 1.96
N SER A 135 9.78 -3.90 2.84
CA SER A 135 9.74 -2.49 2.47
C SER A 135 10.60 -1.67 3.42
N THR A 136 11.22 -0.64 2.90
CA THR A 136 12.05 0.29 3.67
C THR A 136 12.04 1.64 2.97
N GLY A 137 11.59 2.69 3.68
CA GLY A 137 11.63 4.06 3.17
C GLY A 137 10.84 4.30 1.88
N GLY A 138 9.74 3.53 1.67
CA GLY A 138 8.92 3.63 0.46
C GLY A 138 9.40 2.77 -0.71
N HIS A 139 10.50 2.03 -0.54
CA HIS A 139 10.93 1.00 -1.49
C HIS A 139 10.32 -0.34 -1.10
N ILE A 140 9.82 -1.11 -2.06
CA ILE A 140 9.29 -2.46 -1.87
C ILE A 140 10.11 -3.48 -2.64
N TRP A 141 10.31 -4.63 -2.02
CA TRP A 141 10.93 -5.80 -2.62
C TRP A 141 10.20 -7.05 -2.16
N SER A 142 9.82 -7.89 -3.09
CA SER A 142 9.05 -9.11 -2.81
C SER A 142 9.57 -10.29 -3.61
N ARG A 143 9.30 -11.50 -3.11
CA ARG A 143 9.55 -12.76 -3.81
C ARG A 143 8.32 -13.64 -3.79
N VAL A 144 8.05 -14.27 -4.92
CA VAL A 144 7.03 -15.30 -5.08
C VAL A 144 7.75 -16.62 -5.36
N SER A 145 7.44 -17.67 -4.61
CA SER A 145 8.03 -18.99 -4.81
C SER A 145 7.45 -19.69 -6.05
N TYR A 146 8.19 -20.67 -6.59
CA TYR A 146 7.68 -21.56 -7.65
C TYR A 146 6.37 -22.23 -7.22
N GLN A 147 6.32 -22.75 -5.98
CA GLN A 147 5.11 -23.38 -5.46
C GLN A 147 3.91 -22.44 -5.48
N ALA A 148 4.07 -21.21 -4.97
CA ALA A 148 2.96 -20.25 -4.94
C ALA A 148 2.49 -19.88 -6.35
N ARG A 149 3.42 -19.69 -7.31
CA ARG A 149 3.07 -19.43 -8.71
C ARG A 149 2.30 -20.59 -9.32
N ASP A 150 2.75 -21.83 -9.09
CA ASP A 150 2.12 -23.05 -9.63
C ASP A 150 0.74 -23.28 -8.98
N ASP A 151 0.55 -22.86 -7.72
CA ASP A 151 -0.74 -22.83 -7.02
C ASP A 151 -1.65 -21.66 -7.46
N GLY A 152 -1.24 -20.87 -8.46
CA GLY A 152 -2.04 -19.80 -9.05
C GLY A 152 -1.95 -18.44 -8.34
N PHE A 153 -0.86 -18.18 -7.60
CA PHE A 153 -0.62 -16.87 -7.00
C PHE A 153 -0.61 -15.78 -8.06
N SER A 154 -1.41 -14.73 -7.84
CA SER A 154 -1.54 -13.58 -8.73
C SER A 154 -1.62 -12.27 -7.95
N LEU A 155 -1.36 -11.14 -8.61
CA LEU A 155 -1.53 -9.82 -7.99
C LEU A 155 -3.00 -9.52 -7.67
N LYS A 156 -3.94 -10.10 -8.41
CA LYS A 156 -5.36 -10.07 -8.04
C LYS A 156 -5.60 -10.73 -6.69
N LEU A 157 -5.06 -11.95 -6.46
CA LEU A 157 -5.19 -12.65 -5.17
C LEU A 157 -4.53 -11.87 -4.04
N LEU A 158 -3.33 -11.32 -4.28
CA LEU A 158 -2.63 -10.47 -3.31
C LEU A 158 -3.48 -9.23 -2.95
N GLY A 159 -4.07 -8.57 -3.95
CA GLY A 159 -4.95 -7.42 -3.75
C GLY A 159 -6.18 -7.78 -2.91
N CYS A 160 -6.84 -8.91 -3.21
CA CYS A 160 -7.96 -9.40 -2.40
C CYS A 160 -7.55 -9.64 -0.95
N ALA A 161 -6.39 -10.28 -0.71
CA ALA A 161 -5.92 -10.57 0.64
C ALA A 161 -5.58 -9.29 1.43
N ILE A 162 -4.95 -8.31 0.79
CA ILE A 162 -4.64 -7.01 1.41
C ILE A 162 -5.94 -6.27 1.78
N LEU A 163 -6.89 -6.17 0.85
CA LEU A 163 -8.16 -5.48 1.08
C LEU A 163 -9.00 -6.15 2.18
N ASP A 164 -9.05 -7.48 2.20
CA ASP A 164 -9.73 -8.25 3.26
C ASP A 164 -9.08 -8.02 4.62
N HIS A 165 -7.74 -8.03 4.65
CA HIS A 165 -6.99 -7.77 5.87
C HIS A 165 -7.20 -6.35 6.41
N ILE A 166 -7.19 -5.32 5.53
CA ILE A 166 -7.49 -3.93 5.89
C ILE A 166 -8.90 -3.82 6.49
N ARG A 167 -9.90 -4.38 5.81
CA ARG A 167 -11.29 -4.35 6.26
C ARG A 167 -11.51 -5.05 7.60
N THR A 168 -10.78 -6.12 7.85
CA THR A 168 -10.93 -6.92 9.09
C THR A 168 -10.26 -6.25 10.29
N ASN A 169 -9.11 -5.61 10.09
CA ASN A 169 -8.26 -5.15 11.19
C ASN A 169 -8.29 -3.64 11.42
N LEU A 170 -8.73 -2.85 10.42
CA LEU A 170 -8.75 -1.39 10.50
C LEU A 170 -10.18 -0.87 10.49
N THR A 171 -10.81 -0.79 11.66
CA THR A 171 -12.19 -0.32 11.81
C THR A 171 -12.42 1.14 11.38
N ALA A 172 -11.35 1.95 11.34
CA ALA A 172 -11.37 3.33 10.86
C ALA A 172 -11.50 3.42 9.32
N VAL A 173 -11.21 2.35 8.58
CA VAL A 173 -11.29 2.33 7.12
C VAL A 173 -12.69 1.91 6.68
N SER A 174 -13.37 2.78 5.93
CA SER A 174 -14.68 2.51 5.34
C SER A 174 -14.59 1.94 3.93
N VAL A 175 -13.62 2.43 3.15
CA VAL A 175 -13.37 2.01 1.77
C VAL A 175 -11.87 1.88 1.51
N ALA A 176 -11.50 0.93 0.67
CA ALA A 176 -10.11 0.70 0.29
C ALA A 176 -9.98 0.26 -1.18
N GLU A 177 -8.93 0.73 -1.84
CA GLU A 177 -8.53 0.38 -3.20
C GLU A 177 -7.04 0.08 -3.24
N ILE A 178 -6.61 -0.81 -4.13
CA ILE A 178 -5.20 -1.13 -4.32
C ILE A 178 -4.82 -1.11 -5.79
N LEU A 179 -3.64 -0.57 -6.09
CA LEU A 179 -3.08 -0.54 -7.43
C LEU A 179 -1.70 -1.20 -7.45
N PHE A 180 -1.46 -2.00 -8.47
CA PHE A 180 -0.17 -2.63 -8.75
C PHE A 180 0.35 -2.18 -10.11
N PHE A 181 1.67 -1.96 -10.18
CA PHE A 181 2.37 -1.55 -11.39
C PHE A 181 3.54 -2.49 -11.64
N THR A 182 3.52 -3.18 -12.78
CA THR A 182 4.55 -4.14 -13.21
C THR A 182 5.00 -3.89 -14.65
N SER A 183 4.52 -2.80 -15.27
CA SER A 183 4.62 -2.57 -16.72
C SER A 183 6.04 -2.29 -17.18
N SER A 184 6.76 -1.38 -16.55
CA SER A 184 8.17 -1.10 -16.86
C SER A 184 8.88 -0.42 -15.68
N VAL A 185 10.22 -0.42 -15.72
CA VAL A 185 11.05 0.28 -14.72
C VAL A 185 10.73 1.78 -14.72
N ASN A 186 10.61 2.40 -15.88
CA ASN A 186 10.32 3.83 -16.00
C ASN A 186 8.94 4.15 -15.41
N ASP A 187 7.92 3.34 -15.69
CA ASP A 187 6.57 3.56 -15.15
C ASP A 187 6.57 3.47 -13.62
N VAL A 188 7.34 2.57 -13.01
CA VAL A 188 7.44 2.45 -11.56
C VAL A 188 8.31 3.59 -10.97
N GLN A 189 9.31 4.09 -11.68
CA GLN A 189 10.09 5.26 -11.25
C GLN A 189 9.26 6.55 -11.29
N GLU A 190 8.44 6.77 -12.33
CA GLU A 190 7.49 7.90 -12.37
C GLU A 190 6.47 7.81 -11.20
N LEU A 191 6.00 6.61 -10.88
CA LEU A 191 5.14 6.37 -9.70
C LEU A 191 5.88 6.67 -8.39
N GLU A 192 7.17 6.33 -8.29
CA GLU A 192 8.01 6.62 -7.12
C GLU A 192 8.13 8.12 -6.88
N GLU A 193 8.23 8.95 -7.93
CA GLU A 193 8.24 10.41 -7.82
C GLU A 193 6.97 10.92 -7.13
N ILE A 194 5.79 10.38 -7.50
CA ILE A 194 4.54 10.69 -6.80
C ILE A 194 4.64 10.29 -5.32
N GLY A 195 5.13 9.10 -5.02
CA GLY A 195 5.32 8.62 -3.66
C GLY A 195 6.29 9.47 -2.83
N ILE A 196 7.35 10.02 -3.45
CA ILE A 196 8.28 10.95 -2.80
C ILE A 196 7.56 12.24 -2.40
N LEU A 197 6.74 12.80 -3.30
CA LEU A 197 5.96 14.01 -3.01
C LEU A 197 4.96 13.77 -1.88
N VAL A 198 4.25 12.64 -1.88
CA VAL A 198 3.33 12.24 -0.81
C VAL A 198 4.05 12.17 0.54
N ARG A 199 5.20 11.50 0.59
CA ARG A 199 6.02 11.40 1.81
C ARG A 199 6.51 12.77 2.29
N LYS A 200 6.88 13.66 1.38
CA LYS A 200 7.27 15.02 1.73
C LYS A 200 6.13 15.77 2.40
N VAL A 201 4.92 15.74 1.82
CA VAL A 201 3.73 16.38 2.43
C VAL A 201 3.46 15.79 3.81
N ALA A 202 3.52 14.46 3.96
CA ALA A 202 3.32 13.80 5.26
C ALA A 202 4.37 14.27 6.31
N HIS A 203 5.62 14.38 5.90
CA HIS A 203 6.71 14.86 6.75
C HIS A 203 6.52 16.33 7.16
N ASP A 204 6.13 17.19 6.22
CA ASP A 204 5.92 18.62 6.49
C ASP A 204 4.75 18.82 7.46
N LEU A 205 3.64 18.09 7.27
CA LEU A 205 2.50 18.10 8.20
C LEU A 205 2.88 17.60 9.61
N ARG A 206 3.75 16.58 9.69
CA ARG A 206 4.25 16.09 10.98
C ARG A 206 5.09 17.17 11.67
N ARG A 207 5.99 17.83 10.94
CA ARG A 207 6.80 18.96 11.48
C ARG A 207 5.92 20.10 12.00
N GLU A 208 4.91 20.51 11.23
CA GLU A 208 3.97 21.55 11.64
C GLU A 208 3.25 21.17 12.94
N ARG A 209 2.81 19.91 13.08
CA ARG A 209 2.17 19.42 14.31
C ARG A 209 3.11 19.43 15.51
N ILE A 210 4.36 18.98 15.33
CA ILE A 210 5.38 19.02 16.38
C ILE A 210 5.62 20.47 16.82
N GLN A 211 5.73 21.39 15.87
CA GLN A 211 5.92 22.82 16.18
C GLN A 211 4.71 23.39 16.93
N GLN A 212 3.48 23.10 16.48
CA GLN A 212 2.26 23.54 17.16
C GLN A 212 2.17 22.99 18.59
N ALA A 213 2.61 21.76 18.81
CA ALA A 213 2.67 21.17 20.15
C ALA A 213 3.71 21.85 21.03
N ALA A 214 4.92 22.13 20.50
CA ALA A 214 5.99 22.83 21.21
C ALA A 214 5.58 24.27 21.57
N ASP A 215 4.81 24.94 20.72
CA ASP A 215 4.28 26.30 20.95
C ASP A 215 3.06 26.31 21.89
N GLY A 216 2.61 25.15 22.40
CA GLY A 216 1.41 25.02 23.22
C GLY A 216 0.10 25.29 22.49
N ALA A 217 0.14 25.36 21.16
CA ALA A 217 -1.01 25.64 20.30
C ALA A 217 -1.82 24.37 19.95
N LEU A 218 -1.28 23.18 20.23
CA LEU A 218 -1.96 21.92 19.97
C LEU A 218 -3.01 21.69 21.07
N GLN A 219 -4.28 21.85 20.72
CA GLN A 219 -5.38 21.46 21.62
C GLN A 219 -5.47 19.93 21.68
N CYS A 220 -5.42 19.39 22.89
CA CYS A 220 -5.66 17.96 23.09
C CYS A 220 -7.15 17.68 22.86
N GLU A 221 -7.46 17.00 21.76
CA GLU A 221 -8.85 16.65 21.39
C GLU A 221 -9.47 15.59 22.31
N LEU A 222 -8.66 14.93 23.14
CA LEU A 222 -9.06 13.78 23.96
C LEU A 222 -8.84 13.99 25.46
N ASP A 223 -8.78 15.23 25.96
CA ASP A 223 -8.68 15.60 27.38
C ASP A 223 -7.67 14.73 28.19
N GLY A 224 -6.53 14.41 27.59
CA GLY A 224 -5.46 13.62 28.25
C GLY A 224 -5.59 12.11 28.12
N ALA A 225 -6.52 11.58 27.34
CA ALA A 225 -6.59 10.14 27.03
C ALA A 225 -5.49 9.74 26.03
N CYS A 226 -4.22 9.84 26.47
CA CYS A 226 -3.04 9.63 25.63
C CYS A 226 -2.94 8.19 25.07
N ASP A 227 -3.51 7.22 25.75
CA ASP A 227 -3.44 5.80 25.39
C ASP A 227 -4.18 5.50 24.07
N ILE A 228 -5.19 6.30 23.74
CA ILE A 228 -5.98 6.15 22.51
C ILE A 228 -5.78 7.32 21.54
N CYS A 229 -4.92 8.28 21.90
CA CYS A 229 -4.67 9.46 21.08
C CYS A 229 -3.79 9.13 19.86
N PRO A 230 -4.22 9.40 18.63
CA PRO A 230 -3.41 9.16 17.44
C PRO A 230 -2.12 10.02 17.41
N ASN A 231 -2.09 11.11 18.17
CA ASN A 231 -0.95 12.02 18.29
C ASN A 231 -0.06 11.74 19.52
N SER A 232 -0.35 10.67 20.32
CA SER A 232 0.38 10.38 21.57
C SER A 232 1.88 10.28 21.38
N LYS A 233 2.35 9.72 20.27
CA LYS A 233 3.79 9.63 19.97
C LYS A 233 4.42 10.99 19.69
N ILE A 234 3.71 11.91 19.08
CA ILE A 234 4.18 13.27 18.83
C ILE A 234 4.30 14.04 20.16
N CYS A 235 3.31 13.90 21.04
CA CYS A 235 3.35 14.50 22.36
C CYS A 235 4.43 13.91 23.28
N ALA A 236 4.79 12.63 23.09
CA ALA A 236 5.85 11.97 23.87
C ALA A 236 7.28 12.34 23.40
N GLU A 237 7.42 12.93 22.21
CA GLU A 237 8.70 13.39 21.63
C GLU A 237 9.00 14.88 21.97
N ILE A 238 8.08 15.57 22.69
CA ILE A 238 8.21 16.96 23.17
C ILE A 238 8.51 16.99 24.67
#